data_437a67be7e0bfa24f03123704bca0d8c
#
_entry.id   437a67be7e0bfa24f03123704bca0d8c
#
_cell.length_a   1.000
_cell.length_b   1.000
_cell.length_c   1.000
_cell.angle_alpha   90.00
_cell.angle_beta   90.00
_cell.angle_gamma   90.00
#
_symmetry.space_group_name_H-M   'P 1'
#
loop_
_entity.id
_entity.type
_entity.pdbx_description
1 polymer ?
#
loop_
_entity_poly.entity_id
_entity_poly.type
_entity_poly.pdbx_seq_one_letter_code
_entity_poly.pdbx_strand_id
1 'polypeptide(L)'
;KAGAWRWAEHGAVVVDNTSAWRLDPRVPLVVPEVNPEALADHQGIVANPNCSTIIALMALAPLHREFGLRRAVVATYQAVSGAGLWGIEELREQTAAALAGEPVTPRRFGHQIAFNVFSHDSDVGEDGYNAEERKLLLESRKILGQPDLAVSATCVRVPVFRAHSEAIHASFARPVSAEEARRVLAGAPGVRLVDDRPANAFPMPVAAAGGDETLVGRVREDTALENGLALFV
;
A
#
# COMPACT_ATOMS: atom_id res chain seq x y z
N LYS A 1 -12.17 -1.60 -20.30
CA LYS A 1 -11.43 -0.44 -20.88
C LYS A 1 -12.28 0.39 -21.85
N ALA A 2 -12.88 -0.20 -22.91
CA ALA A 2 -13.59 0.55 -23.96
C ALA A 2 -14.79 1.39 -23.46
N GLY A 3 -15.43 1.01 -22.35
CA GLY A 3 -16.61 1.71 -21.84
C GLY A 3 -16.32 3.03 -21.11
N ALA A 4 -15.17 3.18 -20.45
CA ALA A 4 -14.88 4.35 -19.62
C ALA A 4 -14.81 5.65 -20.46
N TRP A 5 -14.11 5.63 -21.59
CA TRP A 5 -14.04 6.79 -22.49
C TRP A 5 -15.40 7.20 -23.06
N ARG A 6 -16.27 6.23 -23.34
CA ARG A 6 -17.63 6.53 -23.81
C ARG A 6 -18.45 7.34 -22.80
N TRP A 7 -18.29 7.05 -21.50
CA TRP A 7 -18.93 7.83 -20.45
C TRP A 7 -18.32 9.23 -20.33
N ALA A 8 -16.99 9.32 -20.43
CA ALA A 8 -16.27 10.59 -20.40
C ALA A 8 -16.66 11.51 -21.56
N GLU A 9 -16.82 10.97 -22.77
CA GLU A 9 -17.32 11.71 -23.95
C GLU A 9 -18.72 12.30 -23.75
N HIS A 10 -19.52 11.76 -22.83
CA HIS A 10 -20.84 12.26 -22.46
C HIS A 10 -20.81 13.15 -21.19
N GLY A 11 -19.65 13.62 -20.79
CA GLY A 11 -19.48 14.56 -19.68
C GLY A 11 -19.44 13.94 -18.29
N ALA A 12 -19.40 12.61 -18.16
CA ALA A 12 -19.21 11.93 -16.88
C ALA A 12 -17.73 11.90 -16.48
N VAL A 13 -17.44 11.99 -15.20
CA VAL A 13 -16.11 11.68 -14.65
C VAL A 13 -16.13 10.25 -14.11
N VAL A 14 -15.29 9.40 -14.68
CA VAL A 14 -15.16 7.99 -14.29
C VAL A 14 -14.02 7.87 -13.29
N VAL A 15 -14.31 7.45 -12.06
CA VAL A 15 -13.30 7.07 -11.06
C VAL A 15 -13.12 5.55 -11.15
N ASP A 16 -11.95 5.12 -11.60
CA ASP A 16 -11.65 3.72 -11.87
C ASP A 16 -10.74 3.12 -10.80
N ASN A 17 -11.24 2.11 -10.09
CA ASN A 17 -10.48 1.40 -9.06
C ASN A 17 -9.75 0.15 -9.61
N THR A 18 -9.85 -0.14 -10.90
CA THR A 18 -9.14 -1.27 -11.50
C THR A 18 -7.69 -0.90 -11.86
N SER A 19 -6.89 -1.87 -12.25
CA SER A 19 -5.53 -1.60 -12.75
C SER A 19 -5.51 -1.10 -14.22
N ALA A 20 -6.68 -0.96 -14.86
CA ALA A 20 -6.78 -0.77 -16.31
C ALA A 20 -6.15 0.54 -16.81
N TRP A 21 -6.23 1.59 -16.02
CA TRP A 21 -5.85 2.96 -16.42
C TRP A 21 -4.67 3.54 -15.62
N ARG A 22 -4.21 2.85 -14.58
CA ARG A 22 -3.21 3.38 -13.64
C ARG A 22 -1.93 3.84 -14.32
N LEU A 23 -1.48 3.11 -15.34
CA LEU A 23 -0.25 3.46 -16.09
C LEU A 23 -0.52 4.13 -17.45
N ASP A 24 -1.78 4.42 -17.80
CA ASP A 24 -2.09 5.21 -19.01
C ASP A 24 -1.62 6.66 -18.77
N PRO A 25 -0.77 7.23 -19.64
CA PRO A 25 -0.23 8.59 -19.44
C PRO A 25 -1.31 9.69 -19.52
N ARG A 26 -2.46 9.43 -20.12
CA ARG A 26 -3.59 10.36 -20.25
C ARG A 26 -4.48 10.40 -19.02
N VAL A 27 -4.34 9.40 -18.12
CA VAL A 27 -5.19 9.24 -16.97
C VAL A 27 -4.39 9.54 -15.70
N PRO A 28 -4.76 10.53 -14.92
CA PRO A 28 -4.10 10.81 -13.64
C PRO A 28 -4.33 9.66 -12.67
N LEU A 29 -3.28 9.30 -11.95
CA LEU A 29 -3.28 8.32 -10.87
C LEU A 29 -3.21 9.10 -9.56
N VAL A 30 -4.29 9.07 -8.76
CA VAL A 30 -4.47 10.05 -7.69
C VAL A 30 -4.66 9.39 -6.32
N VAL A 31 -3.91 9.91 -5.36
CA VAL A 31 -4.16 9.78 -3.92
C VAL A 31 -4.44 11.20 -3.42
N PRO A 32 -5.68 11.55 -3.02
CA PRO A 32 -6.05 12.94 -2.71
C PRO A 32 -5.17 13.63 -1.67
N GLU A 33 -4.65 12.89 -0.70
CA GLU A 33 -3.75 13.39 0.35
C GLU A 33 -2.31 13.57 -0.14
N VAL A 34 -1.98 12.95 -1.29
CA VAL A 34 -0.60 12.94 -1.83
C VAL A 34 -0.46 13.88 -3.02
N ASN A 35 -1.29 13.76 -4.04
CA ASN A 35 -1.17 14.50 -5.29
C ASN A 35 -2.52 14.99 -5.83
N PRO A 36 -3.32 15.74 -5.03
CA PRO A 36 -4.66 16.21 -5.45
C PRO A 36 -4.62 17.11 -6.68
N GLU A 37 -3.52 17.82 -6.93
CA GLU A 37 -3.32 18.67 -8.10
C GLU A 37 -3.41 17.90 -9.42
N ALA A 38 -3.05 16.62 -9.42
CA ALA A 38 -3.15 15.79 -10.62
C ALA A 38 -4.61 15.60 -11.11
N LEU A 39 -5.60 15.87 -10.25
CA LEU A 39 -7.01 15.90 -10.67
C LEU A 39 -7.31 16.95 -11.73
N ALA A 40 -6.55 18.04 -11.79
CA ALA A 40 -6.77 19.11 -12.79
C ALA A 40 -6.52 18.63 -14.22
N ASP A 41 -5.72 17.59 -14.40
CA ASP A 41 -5.30 17.07 -15.71
C ASP A 41 -6.22 15.96 -16.26
N HIS A 42 -7.30 15.60 -15.54
CA HIS A 42 -8.17 14.51 -15.97
C HIS A 42 -8.91 14.84 -17.28
N GLN A 43 -8.98 13.86 -18.18
CA GLN A 43 -9.75 13.91 -19.43
C GLN A 43 -11.06 13.10 -19.33
N GLY A 44 -11.69 13.13 -18.14
CA GLY A 44 -12.91 12.38 -17.84
C GLY A 44 -12.69 11.01 -17.18
N ILE A 45 -11.43 10.56 -17.00
CA ILE A 45 -11.11 9.36 -16.22
C ILE A 45 -10.05 9.72 -15.17
N VAL A 46 -10.26 9.23 -13.95
CA VAL A 46 -9.30 9.30 -12.83
C VAL A 46 -9.06 7.87 -12.32
N ALA A 47 -7.81 7.46 -12.23
CA ALA A 47 -7.46 6.14 -11.71
C ALA A 47 -7.14 6.21 -10.21
N ASN A 48 -7.69 5.25 -9.45
CA ASN A 48 -7.34 5.01 -8.06
C ASN A 48 -6.20 3.98 -7.99
N PRO A 49 -5.13 4.24 -7.21
CA PRO A 49 -3.98 3.35 -7.14
C PRO A 49 -4.25 2.00 -6.48
N ASN A 50 -3.22 1.15 -6.50
CA ASN A 50 -3.18 -0.08 -5.74
C ASN A 50 -3.19 0.21 -4.22
N CYS A 51 -3.85 -0.64 -3.44
CA CYS A 51 -4.01 -0.46 -1.99
C CYS A 51 -2.67 -0.34 -1.25
N SER A 52 -1.71 -1.22 -1.53
CA SER A 52 -0.38 -1.15 -0.90
C SER A 52 0.39 0.11 -1.34
N THR A 53 0.25 0.52 -2.60
CA THR A 53 0.85 1.79 -3.07
C THR A 53 0.28 2.98 -2.29
N ILE A 54 -1.04 3.04 -2.08
CA ILE A 54 -1.66 4.12 -1.31
C ILE A 54 -1.10 4.15 0.11
N ILE A 55 -1.12 3.01 0.81
CA ILE A 55 -0.68 2.90 2.19
C ILE A 55 0.79 3.33 2.35
N ALA A 56 1.68 2.83 1.48
CA ALA A 56 3.09 3.25 1.48
C ALA A 56 3.24 4.75 1.26
N LEU A 57 2.53 5.32 0.29
CA LEU A 57 2.68 6.73 -0.07
C LEU A 57 2.05 7.68 0.95
N MET A 58 1.02 7.27 1.69
CA MET A 58 0.51 8.06 2.81
C MET A 58 1.60 8.38 3.85
N ALA A 59 2.52 7.44 4.09
CA ALA A 59 3.66 7.66 4.97
C ALA A 59 4.86 8.30 4.23
N LEU A 60 5.17 7.85 3.02
CA LEU A 60 6.38 8.25 2.31
C LEU A 60 6.28 9.63 1.65
N ALA A 61 5.11 10.05 1.16
CA ALA A 61 4.97 11.32 0.44
C ALA A 61 5.24 12.56 1.32
N PRO A 62 4.72 12.68 2.55
CA PRO A 62 5.07 13.80 3.42
C PRO A 62 6.56 13.83 3.73
N LEU A 63 7.20 12.68 3.95
CA LEU A 63 8.64 12.57 4.15
C LEU A 63 9.43 12.90 2.89
N HIS A 64 8.92 12.52 1.71
CA HIS A 64 9.52 12.87 0.42
C HIS A 64 9.55 14.39 0.19
N ARG A 65 8.44 15.07 0.44
CA ARG A 65 8.36 16.54 0.29
C ARG A 65 9.38 17.25 1.17
N GLU A 66 9.62 16.75 2.37
CA GLU A 66 10.53 17.36 3.33
C GLU A 66 11.99 16.93 3.11
N PHE A 67 12.28 15.66 2.92
CA PHE A 67 13.64 15.13 2.96
C PHE A 67 14.16 14.56 1.62
N GLY A 68 13.30 14.42 0.60
CA GLY A 68 13.67 13.92 -0.71
C GLY A 68 13.91 12.40 -0.71
N LEU A 69 12.84 11.60 -0.81
CA LEU A 69 12.93 10.15 -0.88
C LEU A 69 13.78 9.70 -2.09
N ARG A 70 14.76 8.84 -1.87
CA ARG A 70 15.64 8.25 -2.90
C ARG A 70 15.35 6.79 -3.15
N ARG A 71 15.06 6.04 -2.10
CA ARG A 71 14.71 4.62 -2.23
C ARG A 71 13.78 4.18 -1.11
N ALA A 72 13.00 3.14 -1.40
CA ALA A 72 12.21 2.44 -0.41
C ALA A 72 12.32 0.93 -0.63
N VAL A 73 12.42 0.19 0.48
CA VAL A 73 12.24 -1.27 0.52
C VAL A 73 10.99 -1.51 1.34
N VAL A 74 10.02 -2.21 0.75
CA VAL A 74 8.69 -2.40 1.34
C VAL A 74 8.38 -3.89 1.42
N ALA A 75 8.13 -4.38 2.62
CA ALA A 75 7.54 -5.70 2.82
C ALA A 75 6.07 -5.52 3.24
N THR A 76 5.14 -6.05 2.46
CA THR A 76 3.72 -5.92 2.77
C THR A 76 3.18 -7.16 3.47
N TYR A 77 2.22 -6.97 4.36
CA TYR A 77 1.42 -8.00 5.04
C TYR A 77 -0.04 -7.76 4.66
N GLN A 78 -0.46 -8.37 3.52
CA GLN A 78 -1.72 -8.02 2.89
C GLN A 78 -2.88 -8.88 3.41
N ALA A 79 -3.86 -8.22 4.01
CA ALA A 79 -5.09 -8.83 4.48
C ALA A 79 -5.91 -9.44 3.34
N VAL A 80 -6.73 -10.44 3.65
CA VAL A 80 -7.55 -11.15 2.67
C VAL A 80 -8.66 -10.30 2.06
N SER A 81 -9.05 -9.20 2.69
CA SER A 81 -10.07 -8.27 2.16
C SER A 81 -9.69 -7.68 0.79
N GLY A 82 -8.39 -7.59 0.47
CA GLY A 82 -7.92 -7.19 -0.86
C GLY A 82 -8.40 -8.11 -2.00
N ALA A 83 -8.71 -9.37 -1.69
CA ALA A 83 -9.34 -10.33 -2.61
C ALA A 83 -10.89 -10.26 -2.59
N GLY A 84 -11.46 -9.27 -1.89
CA GLY A 84 -12.90 -9.08 -1.76
C GLY A 84 -13.54 -9.97 -0.69
N LEU A 85 -14.89 -10.01 -0.67
CA LEU A 85 -15.66 -10.77 0.30
C LEU A 85 -15.29 -12.26 0.33
N TRP A 86 -15.05 -12.83 -0.82
CA TRP A 86 -14.65 -14.25 -0.97
C TRP A 86 -13.36 -14.59 -0.23
N GLY A 87 -12.39 -13.69 -0.20
CA GLY A 87 -11.16 -13.88 0.57
C GLY A 87 -11.42 -13.91 2.07
N ILE A 88 -12.32 -13.04 2.55
CA ILE A 88 -12.72 -12.99 3.97
C ILE A 88 -13.44 -14.28 4.37
N GLU A 89 -14.36 -14.76 3.54
CA GLU A 89 -15.10 -15.99 3.77
C GLU A 89 -14.18 -17.20 3.76
N GLU A 90 -13.27 -17.29 2.79
CA GLU A 90 -12.30 -18.38 2.72
C GLU A 90 -11.41 -18.45 3.95
N LEU A 91 -10.87 -17.32 4.43
CA LEU A 91 -10.11 -17.31 5.69
C LEU A 91 -10.94 -17.80 6.87
N ARG A 92 -12.20 -17.38 6.98
CA ARG A 92 -13.09 -17.79 8.08
C ARG A 92 -13.35 -19.29 8.06
N GLU A 93 -13.70 -19.84 6.89
CA GLU A 93 -13.98 -21.27 6.71
C GLU A 93 -12.74 -22.13 6.94
N GLN A 94 -11.60 -21.75 6.36
CA GLN A 94 -10.36 -22.48 6.56
C GLN A 94 -9.91 -22.46 8.02
N THR A 95 -10.10 -21.33 8.72
CA THR A 95 -9.78 -21.22 10.15
C THR A 95 -10.64 -22.17 10.96
N ALA A 96 -11.94 -22.21 10.70
CA ALA A 96 -12.86 -23.11 11.39
C ALA A 96 -12.52 -24.58 11.16
N ALA A 97 -12.29 -24.96 9.91
CA ALA A 97 -11.91 -26.33 9.53
C ALA A 97 -10.59 -26.75 10.18
N ALA A 98 -9.56 -25.90 10.11
CA ALA A 98 -8.26 -26.20 10.72
C ALA A 98 -8.34 -26.40 12.25
N LEU A 99 -9.14 -25.56 12.95
CA LEU A 99 -9.35 -25.68 14.38
C LEU A 99 -10.16 -26.94 14.76
N ALA A 100 -11.05 -27.39 13.88
CA ALA A 100 -11.80 -28.64 14.05
C ALA A 100 -11.00 -29.90 13.68
N GLY A 101 -9.77 -29.75 13.15
CA GLY A 101 -8.97 -30.87 12.63
C GLY A 101 -9.53 -31.43 11.31
N GLU A 102 -10.34 -30.65 10.61
CA GLU A 102 -10.92 -31.02 9.33
C GLU A 102 -10.00 -30.64 8.15
N PRO A 103 -10.13 -31.29 6.99
CA PRO A 103 -9.37 -30.92 5.80
C PRO A 103 -9.62 -29.46 5.36
N VAL A 104 -8.56 -28.71 5.14
CA VAL A 104 -8.62 -27.35 4.60
C VAL A 104 -8.54 -27.41 3.08
N THR A 105 -9.52 -26.79 2.40
CA THR A 105 -9.58 -26.74 0.93
C THR A 105 -9.40 -25.32 0.43
N PRO A 106 -8.22 -24.96 -0.15
CA PRO A 106 -8.01 -23.68 -0.78
C PRO A 106 -8.89 -23.50 -2.04
N ARG A 107 -9.47 -22.33 -2.22
CA ARG A 107 -10.34 -22.02 -3.37
C ARG A 107 -9.93 -20.74 -4.09
N ARG A 108 -9.94 -19.60 -3.39
CA ARG A 108 -9.65 -18.28 -3.97
C ARG A 108 -8.16 -18.03 -4.14
N PHE A 109 -7.36 -18.42 -3.15
CA PHE A 109 -5.92 -18.15 -3.14
C PHE A 109 -5.06 -19.27 -3.73
N GLY A 110 -5.63 -20.43 -4.02
CA GLY A 110 -4.87 -21.60 -4.45
C GLY A 110 -3.98 -22.22 -3.37
N HIS A 111 -3.84 -21.57 -2.23
CA HIS A 111 -3.05 -21.98 -1.07
C HIS A 111 -3.87 -21.85 0.21
N GLN A 112 -3.55 -22.65 1.22
CA GLN A 112 -4.12 -22.44 2.54
C GLN A 112 -3.71 -21.07 3.05
N ILE A 113 -4.70 -20.24 3.47
CA ILE A 113 -4.47 -18.93 4.09
C ILE A 113 -4.55 -19.00 5.61
N ALA A 114 -5.40 -19.85 6.16
CA ALA A 114 -5.51 -19.99 7.62
C ALA A 114 -4.18 -20.50 8.22
N PHE A 115 -3.66 -19.76 9.21
CA PHE A 115 -2.40 -20.07 9.90
C PHE A 115 -1.16 -20.16 8.97
N ASN A 116 -1.20 -19.45 7.84
CA ASN A 116 -0.13 -19.48 6.85
C ASN A 116 0.18 -18.08 6.29
N VAL A 117 1.38 -17.94 5.75
CA VAL A 117 1.80 -16.78 4.95
C VAL A 117 2.39 -17.27 3.64
N PHE A 118 2.13 -16.54 2.55
CA PHE A 118 2.70 -16.88 1.24
C PHE A 118 2.88 -15.61 0.39
N SER A 119 3.73 -15.69 -0.64
CA SER A 119 3.88 -14.61 -1.62
C SER A 119 2.53 -14.27 -2.22
N HIS A 120 2.29 -12.99 -2.49
CA HIS A 120 1.04 -12.55 -3.10
C HIS A 120 0.71 -13.39 -4.34
N ASP A 121 -0.55 -13.78 -4.46
CA ASP A 121 -1.11 -14.73 -5.43
C ASP A 121 -1.20 -14.21 -6.88
N SER A 122 -0.52 -13.10 -7.19
CA SER A 122 -0.39 -12.60 -8.58
C SER A 122 0.80 -13.24 -9.31
N ASP A 123 0.71 -13.26 -10.64
CA ASP A 123 1.72 -13.88 -11.50
C ASP A 123 3.11 -13.29 -11.30
N VAL A 124 4.12 -14.16 -11.19
CA VAL A 124 5.53 -13.80 -11.13
C VAL A 124 6.07 -13.66 -12.55
N GLY A 125 6.71 -12.54 -12.84
CA GLY A 125 7.32 -12.28 -14.13
C GLY A 125 8.75 -12.85 -14.24
N GLU A 126 9.34 -12.72 -15.43
CA GLU A 126 10.69 -13.21 -15.74
C GLU A 126 11.80 -12.59 -14.88
N ASP A 127 11.58 -11.38 -14.37
CA ASP A 127 12.50 -10.67 -13.45
C ASP A 127 12.35 -11.11 -11.98
N GLY A 128 11.46 -12.08 -11.70
CA GLY A 128 11.21 -12.61 -10.37
C GLY A 128 10.23 -11.78 -9.52
N TYR A 129 9.79 -10.61 -9.97
CA TYR A 129 8.76 -9.82 -9.29
C TYR A 129 7.36 -10.25 -9.70
N ASN A 130 6.45 -10.32 -8.76
CA ASN A 130 5.04 -10.52 -9.08
C ASN A 130 4.34 -9.22 -9.51
N ALA A 131 3.14 -9.35 -10.05
CA ALA A 131 2.40 -8.18 -10.57
C ALA A 131 2.06 -7.15 -9.48
N GLU A 132 1.88 -7.57 -8.22
CA GLU A 132 1.58 -6.67 -7.10
C GLU A 132 2.81 -5.82 -6.74
N GLU A 133 3.98 -6.41 -6.68
CA GLU A 133 5.25 -5.75 -6.41
C GLU A 133 5.59 -4.71 -7.49
N ARG A 134 5.34 -5.05 -8.76
CA ARG A 134 5.52 -4.11 -9.88
C ARG A 134 4.59 -2.90 -9.81
N LYS A 135 3.34 -3.08 -9.35
CA LYS A 135 2.42 -1.96 -9.15
C LYS A 135 2.98 -0.96 -8.14
N LEU A 136 3.50 -1.44 -7.03
CA LEU A 136 4.05 -0.58 -5.98
C LEU A 136 5.21 0.27 -6.54
N LEU A 137 6.11 -0.29 -7.32
CA LEU A 137 7.18 0.45 -7.99
C LEU A 137 6.64 1.50 -8.98
N LEU A 138 5.84 1.05 -9.96
CA LEU A 138 5.46 1.89 -11.10
C LEU A 138 4.46 2.97 -10.71
N GLU A 139 3.52 2.64 -9.85
CA GLU A 139 2.51 3.58 -9.36
C GLU A 139 3.14 4.63 -8.45
N SER A 140 4.06 4.25 -7.55
CA SER A 140 4.79 5.21 -6.70
C SER A 140 5.58 6.23 -7.54
N ARG A 141 6.26 5.78 -8.58
CA ARG A 141 6.97 6.65 -9.52
C ARG A 141 6.04 7.65 -10.19
N LYS A 142 4.89 7.19 -10.66
CA LYS A 142 3.89 8.04 -11.33
C LYS A 142 3.28 9.06 -10.38
N ILE A 143 2.84 8.64 -9.19
CA ILE A 143 2.17 9.49 -8.22
C ILE A 143 3.12 10.57 -7.67
N LEU A 144 4.39 10.21 -7.38
CA LEU A 144 5.38 11.15 -6.87
C LEU A 144 6.09 11.97 -7.98
N GLY A 145 5.83 11.69 -9.26
CA GLY A 145 6.53 12.34 -10.36
C GLY A 145 8.05 12.05 -10.39
N GLN A 146 8.46 10.87 -9.87
CA GLN A 146 9.85 10.47 -9.69
C GLN A 146 10.18 9.21 -10.51
N PRO A 147 10.48 9.34 -11.81
CA PRO A 147 10.67 8.18 -12.69
C PRO A 147 11.85 7.27 -12.27
N ASP A 148 12.85 7.84 -11.59
CA ASP A 148 14.05 7.13 -11.15
C ASP A 148 13.99 6.66 -9.71
N LEU A 149 12.84 6.82 -9.02
CA LEU A 149 12.69 6.36 -7.65
C LEU A 149 12.96 4.86 -7.55
N ALA A 150 13.88 4.48 -6.68
CA ALA A 150 14.22 3.08 -6.45
C ALA A 150 13.26 2.48 -5.40
N VAL A 151 12.43 1.55 -5.83
CA VAL A 151 11.52 0.81 -4.94
C VAL A 151 11.72 -0.68 -5.15
N SER A 152 11.92 -1.41 -4.07
CA SER A 152 11.89 -2.88 -4.05
C SER A 152 10.79 -3.32 -3.11
N ALA A 153 9.88 -4.16 -3.58
CA ALA A 153 8.77 -4.67 -2.79
C ALA A 153 8.81 -6.18 -2.67
N THR A 154 8.36 -6.69 -1.52
CA THR A 154 8.00 -8.09 -1.31
C THR A 154 6.58 -8.13 -0.77
N CYS A 155 5.66 -8.61 -1.58
CA CYS A 155 4.24 -8.63 -1.22
C CYS A 155 3.83 -9.99 -0.68
N VAL A 156 3.28 -10.02 0.53
CA VAL A 156 2.92 -11.23 1.26
C VAL A 156 1.45 -11.21 1.64
N ARG A 157 0.76 -12.33 1.40
CA ARG A 157 -0.58 -12.57 1.90
C ARG A 157 -0.53 -13.13 3.32
N VAL A 158 -1.32 -12.56 4.23
CA VAL A 158 -1.38 -12.97 5.64
C VAL A 158 -2.82 -13.28 6.08
N PRO A 159 -3.01 -14.11 7.13
CA PRO A 159 -4.32 -14.51 7.62
C PRO A 159 -4.96 -13.42 8.51
N VAL A 160 -5.09 -12.23 7.95
CA VAL A 160 -5.70 -11.05 8.56
C VAL A 160 -6.93 -10.67 7.74
N PHE A 161 -8.06 -10.41 8.38
CA PHE A 161 -9.31 -10.12 7.68
C PHE A 161 -9.28 -8.80 6.92
N ARG A 162 -8.88 -7.70 7.56
CA ARG A 162 -8.93 -6.33 7.02
C ARG A 162 -7.72 -5.53 7.47
N ALA A 163 -7.39 -4.51 6.69
CA ALA A 163 -6.26 -3.60 6.79
C ALA A 163 -4.92 -4.31 6.52
N HIS A 164 -4.24 -3.83 5.49
CA HIS A 164 -2.87 -4.25 5.18
C HIS A 164 -1.89 -3.60 6.14
N SER A 165 -0.75 -4.25 6.33
CA SER A 165 0.38 -3.61 7.02
C SER A 165 1.61 -3.65 6.14
N GLU A 166 2.55 -2.74 6.40
CA GLU A 166 3.80 -2.66 5.65
C GLU A 166 4.96 -2.31 6.56
N ALA A 167 6.05 -3.05 6.43
CA ALA A 167 7.35 -2.68 6.98
C ALA A 167 8.12 -1.95 5.88
N ILE A 168 8.48 -0.70 6.13
CA ILE A 168 9.11 0.18 5.16
C ILE A 168 10.48 0.60 5.68
N HIS A 169 11.50 0.44 4.83
CA HIS A 169 12.82 1.02 4.98
C HIS A 169 13.03 2.02 3.85
N ALA A 170 13.32 3.28 4.20
CA ALA A 170 13.43 4.35 3.21
C ALA A 170 14.69 5.18 3.45
N SER A 171 15.39 5.59 2.39
CA SER A 171 16.50 6.52 2.48
C SER A 171 16.22 7.82 1.75
N PHE A 172 16.78 8.91 2.26
CA PHE A 172 16.47 10.25 1.84
C PHE A 172 17.72 11.00 1.34
N ALA A 173 17.48 12.08 0.60
CA ALA A 173 18.54 12.94 0.09
C ALA A 173 19.17 13.80 1.19
N ARG A 174 18.37 14.20 2.19
CA ARG A 174 18.79 14.96 3.35
C ARG A 174 18.79 14.06 4.59
N PRO A 175 19.68 14.34 5.57
CA PRO A 175 19.60 13.69 6.87
C PRO A 175 18.21 13.87 7.49
N VAL A 176 17.73 12.85 8.17
CA VAL A 176 16.44 12.86 8.85
C VAL A 176 16.55 12.10 10.16
N SER A 177 16.10 12.70 11.24
CA SER A 177 15.94 12.03 12.52
C SER A 177 14.53 11.43 12.65
N ALA A 178 14.41 10.42 13.48
CA ALA A 178 13.10 9.82 13.79
C ALA A 178 12.12 10.81 14.41
N GLU A 179 12.64 11.80 15.15
CA GLU A 179 11.81 12.85 15.76
C GLU A 179 11.26 13.82 14.72
N GLU A 180 12.08 14.26 13.76
CA GLU A 180 11.63 15.10 12.65
C GLU A 180 10.60 14.37 11.79
N ALA A 181 10.83 13.08 11.50
CA ALA A 181 9.89 12.27 10.78
C ALA A 181 8.53 12.15 11.49
N ARG A 182 8.52 11.95 12.82
CA ARG A 182 7.27 11.94 13.61
C ARG A 182 6.52 13.27 13.52
N ARG A 183 7.23 14.41 13.59
CA ARG A 183 6.57 15.72 13.45
C ARG A 183 5.92 15.90 12.08
N VAL A 184 6.60 15.50 11.02
CA VAL A 184 6.08 15.56 9.66
C VAL A 184 4.85 14.66 9.52
N LEU A 185 4.93 13.41 9.98
CA LEU A 185 3.84 12.44 9.91
C LEU A 185 2.63 12.82 10.74
N ALA A 186 2.83 13.39 11.92
CA ALA A 186 1.73 13.84 12.77
C ALA A 186 0.93 15.00 12.16
N GLY A 187 1.51 15.78 11.25
CA GLY A 187 0.84 16.85 10.51
C GLY A 187 0.33 16.44 9.12
N ALA A 188 0.52 15.19 8.70
CA ALA A 188 0.17 14.75 7.37
C ALA A 188 -1.34 14.41 7.26
N PRO A 189 -2.04 14.87 6.21
CA PRO A 189 -3.45 14.56 6.03
C PRO A 189 -3.67 13.06 5.86
N GLY A 190 -4.74 12.52 6.46
CA GLY A 190 -5.10 11.11 6.38
C GLY A 190 -4.15 10.15 7.12
N VAL A 191 -3.17 10.69 7.86
CA VAL A 191 -2.21 9.92 8.67
C VAL A 191 -2.51 10.09 10.15
N ARG A 192 -2.56 8.99 10.87
CA ARG A 192 -2.57 8.99 12.34
C ARG A 192 -1.31 8.33 12.88
N LEU A 193 -0.50 9.13 13.58
CA LEU A 193 0.71 8.62 14.22
C LEU A 193 0.35 7.80 15.48
N VAL A 194 0.78 6.54 15.52
CA VAL A 194 0.65 5.61 16.65
C VAL A 194 2.03 5.11 17.00
N ASP A 195 2.78 5.88 17.77
CA ASP A 195 4.19 5.60 18.06
C ASP A 195 4.57 6.03 19.50
N ASP A 196 3.80 5.58 20.49
CA ASP A 196 4.08 5.79 21.90
C ASP A 196 4.96 4.66 22.45
N ARG A 197 6.26 4.93 22.60
CA ARG A 197 7.24 3.96 23.07
C ARG A 197 7.03 3.54 24.53
N PRO A 198 6.80 4.45 25.49
CA PRO A 198 6.50 4.08 26.88
C PRO A 198 5.30 3.16 27.00
N ALA A 199 4.23 3.42 26.25
CA ALA A 199 3.03 2.59 26.24
C ALA A 199 3.14 1.35 25.33
N ASN A 200 4.27 1.17 24.60
CA ASN A 200 4.45 0.14 23.59
C ASN A 200 3.32 0.13 22.54
N ALA A 201 2.80 1.32 22.19
CA ALA A 201 1.74 1.49 21.23
C ALA A 201 2.29 1.61 19.79
N PHE A 202 1.69 0.89 18.87
CA PHE A 202 2.10 0.81 17.46
C PHE A 202 0.89 0.49 16.57
N PRO A 203 0.96 0.72 15.26
CA PRO A 203 -0.11 0.37 14.32
C PRO A 203 -0.45 -1.11 14.35
N MET A 204 -1.75 -1.41 14.29
CA MET A 204 -2.27 -2.77 14.15
C MET A 204 -3.45 -2.82 13.17
N PRO A 205 -3.57 -3.87 12.35
CA PRO A 205 -4.69 -4.02 11.41
C PRO A 205 -6.06 -3.93 12.09
N VAL A 206 -6.23 -4.51 13.26
CA VAL A 206 -7.50 -4.48 14.01
C VAL A 206 -7.89 -3.06 14.46
N ALA A 207 -6.92 -2.18 14.67
CA ALA A 207 -7.15 -0.79 15.05
C ALA A 207 -7.38 0.12 13.83
N ALA A 208 -6.89 -0.28 12.65
CA ALA A 208 -7.07 0.45 11.40
C ALA A 208 -8.38 0.05 10.69
N ALA A 209 -8.84 -1.19 10.88
CA ALA A 209 -10.00 -1.72 10.18
C ALA A 209 -11.27 -0.92 10.45
N GLY A 210 -11.91 -0.41 9.38
CA GLY A 210 -13.13 0.41 9.46
C GLY A 210 -12.89 1.90 9.71
N GLY A 211 -11.64 2.34 9.83
CA GLY A 211 -11.25 3.75 9.85
C GLY A 211 -10.82 4.24 8.49
N ASP A 212 -10.69 5.57 8.38
CA ASP A 212 -10.29 6.25 7.14
C ASP A 212 -8.80 6.66 7.14
N GLU A 213 -8.15 6.60 8.29
CA GLU A 213 -6.76 7.02 8.45
C GLU A 213 -5.77 5.88 8.25
N THR A 214 -4.63 6.18 7.65
CA THR A 214 -3.46 5.30 7.64
C THR A 214 -2.70 5.45 8.95
N LEU A 215 -2.59 4.35 9.71
CA LEU A 215 -1.84 4.34 10.96
C LEU A 215 -0.35 4.18 10.66
N VAL A 216 0.48 5.09 11.19
CA VAL A 216 1.94 5.05 11.02
C VAL A 216 2.60 5.03 12.39
N GLY A 217 3.61 4.20 12.57
CA GLY A 217 4.37 4.15 13.82
C GLY A 217 5.65 3.34 13.69
N ARG A 218 6.24 2.97 14.82
CA ARG A 218 7.55 2.32 14.86
C ARG A 218 8.62 3.10 14.09
N VAL A 219 8.48 4.44 14.08
CA VAL A 219 9.39 5.35 13.38
C VAL A 219 10.73 5.38 14.11
N ARG A 220 11.78 5.01 13.42
CA ARG A 220 13.15 4.92 13.93
C ARG A 220 14.17 5.15 12.84
N GLU A 221 15.34 5.58 13.20
CA GLU A 221 16.49 5.63 12.30
C GLU A 221 16.83 4.22 11.83
N ASP A 222 17.12 4.09 10.54
CA ASP A 222 17.48 2.81 9.95
C ASP A 222 18.98 2.56 10.16
N THR A 223 19.31 1.41 10.72
CA THR A 223 20.71 1.03 10.95
C THR A 223 21.42 0.47 9.72
N ALA A 224 20.67 0.18 8.65
CA ALA A 224 21.18 -0.40 7.41
C ALA A 224 21.27 0.59 6.24
N LEU A 225 20.57 1.72 6.33
CA LEU A 225 20.51 2.72 5.27
C LEU A 225 21.02 4.07 5.76
N GLU A 226 21.95 4.65 5.01
CA GLU A 226 22.38 6.03 5.23
C GLU A 226 21.21 7.01 5.01
N ASN A 227 21.06 8.00 5.92
CA ASN A 227 19.91 8.90 5.95
C ASN A 227 18.57 8.13 5.88
N GLY A 228 18.50 7.03 6.59
CA GLY A 228 17.42 6.07 6.49
C GLY A 228 16.45 6.12 7.68
N LEU A 229 15.20 5.81 7.39
CA LEU A 229 14.15 5.54 8.37
C LEU A 229 13.56 4.16 8.16
N ALA A 230 13.23 3.50 9.26
CA ALA A 230 12.38 2.33 9.28
C ALA A 230 11.07 2.66 9.99
N LEU A 231 9.95 2.28 9.40
CA LEU A 231 8.60 2.54 9.92
C LEU A 231 7.66 1.37 9.65
N PHE A 232 6.54 1.35 10.33
CA PHE A 232 5.48 0.36 10.16
C PHE A 232 4.15 1.07 9.95
N VAL A 233 3.42 0.62 8.96
CA VAL A 233 2.18 1.24 8.51
C VAL A 233 1.05 0.23 8.52
#